data_e4b55336c536481ba8f7d1a8bac90acc
#
_entry.id   e4b55336c536481ba8f7d1a8bac90acc
#
_cell.length_a   1.000
_cell.length_b   1.000
_cell.length_c   1.000
_cell.angle_alpha   90.00
_cell.angle_beta   90.00
_cell.angle_gamma   90.00
#
_symmetry.space_group_name_H-M   'P 1'
#
loop_
_entity.id
_entity.type
_entity.pdbx_description
1 polymer ?
#
loop_
_entity_poly.entity_id
_entity_poly.type
_entity_poly.pdbx_seq_one_letter_code
_entity_poly.pdbx_strand_id
1 'polypeptide(L)'
;MKTTTTCWCGNTSLQDYSPTYARCDKCETLILKEWPFDDPTHVDDSGELYSKDYYLKHLPESYGFPSLYERARLDLTDRVPYWLRTLLKYRVPPASVLELGSAHGGFIAFLRAAGYQATGLELSPWLVEFAQETFDIQMLQGPLESQNIPKGSLDVIAHMDVLEHLPDPVGTMRIALDLLKPDGIMLLQTPRFDPDKSYKDLVDGNHAFLTHFKELEHLHLFSLQSLEKFFHGLDCPHVQFEPAIFSKYDMFAVVSRQPLRVIPDEERVAALQALPSGRLMLALLDLYTRAEDLQYHADARLKILQEQAVEMDMLRKAAEERLGVIQQLGRRFKKSK
;
A
#
# COMPACT_ATOMS: atom_id res chain seq x y z
N MET A 1 4.93 27.92 0.03
CA MET A 1 3.99 26.98 0.67
C MET A 1 2.57 27.48 0.47
N LYS A 2 1.68 26.62 0.01
CA LYS A 2 0.27 26.93 -0.26
C LYS A 2 -0.60 26.33 0.86
N THR A 3 -1.36 27.20 1.55
CA THR A 3 -2.28 26.73 2.60
C THR A 3 -3.50 26.05 1.96
N THR A 4 -3.83 24.85 2.42
CA THR A 4 -5.01 24.12 1.97
C THR A 4 -6.26 24.65 2.65
N THR A 5 -7.21 25.15 1.87
CA THR A 5 -8.49 25.72 2.37
C THR A 5 -9.69 24.88 1.97
N THR A 6 -9.51 23.92 1.08
CA THR A 6 -10.62 23.17 0.47
C THR A 6 -10.22 21.71 0.31
N CYS A 7 -11.10 20.80 0.72
CA CYS A 7 -10.97 19.37 0.50
C CYS A 7 -11.27 18.97 -0.96
N TRP A 8 -10.78 17.81 -1.41
CA TRP A 8 -11.13 17.24 -2.70
C TRP A 8 -12.66 17.13 -2.92
N CYS A 9 -13.45 16.99 -1.86
CA CYS A 9 -14.92 16.92 -1.94
C CYS A 9 -15.61 18.29 -2.02
N GLY A 10 -14.85 19.39 -2.16
CA GLY A 10 -15.32 20.76 -2.23
C GLY A 10 -15.70 21.39 -0.88
N ASN A 11 -15.55 20.67 0.23
CA ASN A 11 -15.85 21.20 1.57
C ASN A 11 -14.71 22.07 2.08
N THR A 12 -15.05 23.19 2.73
CA THR A 12 -14.12 24.14 3.35
C THR A 12 -14.10 24.07 4.88
N SER A 13 -15.00 23.26 5.47
CA SER A 13 -15.00 23.03 6.93
C SER A 13 -13.98 21.94 7.25
N LEU A 14 -12.83 22.37 7.73
CA LEU A 14 -11.68 21.53 8.07
C LEU A 14 -11.37 21.72 9.56
N GLN A 15 -11.31 20.63 10.32
CA GLN A 15 -10.97 20.62 11.74
C GLN A 15 -9.53 20.19 11.94
N ASP A 16 -8.84 20.81 12.89
CA ASP A 16 -7.49 20.38 13.26
C ASP A 16 -7.49 18.92 13.75
N TYR A 17 -6.64 18.09 13.15
CA TYR A 17 -6.47 16.70 13.55
C TYR A 17 -5.09 16.45 14.16
N SER A 18 -4.04 16.92 13.51
CA SER A 18 -2.64 16.86 13.97
C SER A 18 -1.96 18.21 13.76
N PRO A 19 -0.72 18.40 14.17
CA PRO A 19 0.04 19.62 13.86
C PRO A 19 0.00 19.98 12.37
N THR A 20 0.06 18.99 11.48
CA THR A 20 0.22 19.18 10.02
C THR A 20 -0.99 18.80 9.19
N TYR A 21 -1.96 18.03 9.74
CA TYR A 21 -3.16 17.61 9.01
C TYR A 21 -4.44 18.15 9.64
N ALA A 22 -5.38 18.48 8.77
CA ALA A 22 -6.77 18.77 9.13
C ALA A 22 -7.72 17.68 8.63
N ARG A 23 -8.80 17.41 9.35
CA ARG A 23 -9.87 16.47 8.98
C ARG A 23 -11.02 17.21 8.32
N CYS A 24 -11.48 16.72 7.17
CA CYS A 24 -12.67 17.25 6.52
C CYS A 24 -13.95 16.77 7.23
N ASP A 25 -14.83 17.70 7.61
CA ASP A 25 -16.09 17.36 8.31
C ASP A 25 -17.08 16.57 7.43
N LYS A 26 -16.97 16.67 6.10
CA LYS A 26 -17.91 16.05 5.16
C LYS A 26 -17.49 14.64 4.73
N CYS A 27 -16.24 14.46 4.32
CA CYS A 27 -15.77 13.20 3.78
C CYS A 27 -14.80 12.45 4.71
N GLU A 28 -14.33 13.11 5.78
CA GLU A 28 -13.43 12.56 6.80
C GLU A 28 -11.99 12.33 6.36
N THR A 29 -11.63 12.67 5.12
CA THR A 29 -10.24 12.62 4.65
C THR A 29 -9.37 13.56 5.49
N LEU A 30 -8.16 13.12 5.86
CA LEU A 30 -7.14 14.01 6.38
C LEU A 30 -6.42 14.69 5.23
N ILE A 31 -6.20 15.99 5.37
CA ILE A 31 -5.61 16.83 4.33
C ILE A 31 -4.43 17.56 4.93
N LEU A 32 -3.32 17.57 4.22
CA LEU A 32 -2.13 18.32 4.60
C LEU A 32 -2.48 19.83 4.60
N LYS A 33 -2.20 20.52 5.73
CA LYS A 33 -2.55 21.94 5.92
C LYS A 33 -1.73 22.87 5.03
N GLU A 34 -0.46 22.55 4.84
CA GLU A 34 0.48 23.37 4.05
C GLU A 34 1.22 22.50 3.05
N TRP A 35 1.04 22.79 1.79
CA TRP A 35 1.74 22.06 0.72
C TRP A 35 3.16 22.56 0.59
N PRO A 36 4.17 21.67 0.57
CA PRO A 36 5.57 22.06 0.55
C PRO A 36 6.02 22.58 -0.82
N PHE A 37 5.32 22.19 -1.90
CA PHE A 37 5.68 22.48 -3.29
C PHE A 37 4.59 23.28 -3.99
N ASP A 38 5.01 24.18 -4.92
CA ASP A 38 4.07 24.89 -5.79
C ASP A 38 3.50 23.99 -6.89
N ASP A 39 4.31 23.06 -7.40
CA ASP A 39 3.92 22.03 -8.37
C ASP A 39 4.59 20.68 -8.04
N PRO A 40 3.91 19.78 -7.32
CA PRO A 40 4.47 18.45 -7.00
C PRO A 40 4.50 17.48 -8.19
N THR A 41 3.96 17.85 -9.35
CA THR A 41 4.03 17.06 -10.59
C THR A 41 5.27 17.39 -11.42
N HIS A 42 5.94 18.49 -11.11
CA HIS A 42 7.21 18.84 -11.76
C HIS A 42 8.36 18.09 -11.11
N VAL A 43 8.81 17.04 -11.77
CA VAL A 43 9.93 16.22 -11.31
C VAL A 43 11.06 16.33 -12.33
N ASP A 44 12.20 16.81 -11.85
CA ASP A 44 13.47 16.74 -12.56
C ASP A 44 14.54 16.11 -11.67
N ASP A 45 15.67 15.70 -12.26
CA ASP A 45 16.75 15.07 -11.50
C ASP A 45 17.51 16.06 -10.58
N SER A 46 17.19 17.36 -10.63
CA SER A 46 17.72 18.40 -9.76
C SER A 46 16.82 18.70 -8.56
N GLY A 47 15.58 18.19 -8.54
CA GLY A 47 14.60 18.38 -7.49
C GLY A 47 14.83 17.52 -6.25
N GLU A 48 14.18 17.88 -5.12
CA GLU A 48 14.30 17.11 -3.88
C GLU A 48 13.38 15.88 -3.90
N LEU A 49 12.17 15.97 -4.49
CA LEU A 49 11.16 14.91 -4.51
C LEU A 49 11.23 14.10 -5.80
N TYR A 50 11.16 12.77 -5.67
CA TYR A 50 11.18 11.78 -6.77
C TYR A 50 12.42 11.82 -7.67
N SER A 51 13.48 12.55 -7.25
CA SER A 51 14.78 12.54 -7.92
C SER A 51 15.54 11.22 -7.64
N LYS A 52 16.65 11.02 -8.35
CA LYS A 52 17.56 9.89 -8.08
C LYS A 52 18.02 9.84 -6.62
N ASP A 53 18.39 10.99 -6.05
CA ASP A 53 18.83 11.08 -4.65
C ASP A 53 17.71 10.82 -3.67
N TYR A 54 16.46 11.15 -3.99
CA TYR A 54 15.30 10.77 -3.20
C TYR A 54 15.21 9.24 -3.04
N TYR A 55 15.32 8.47 -4.12
CA TYR A 55 15.21 7.00 -4.08
C TYR A 55 16.44 6.30 -3.50
N LEU A 56 17.64 6.84 -3.72
CA LEU A 56 18.88 6.19 -3.32
C LEU A 56 19.39 6.61 -1.94
N LYS A 57 19.01 7.79 -1.46
CA LYS A 57 19.48 8.34 -0.19
C LYS A 57 18.33 8.62 0.78
N HIS A 58 17.36 9.48 0.36
CA HIS A 58 16.31 9.93 1.27
C HIS A 58 15.43 8.80 1.78
N LEU A 59 14.92 7.93 0.92
CA LEU A 59 14.08 6.80 1.35
C LEU A 59 14.81 5.83 2.29
N PRO A 60 16.06 5.37 2.00
CA PRO A 60 16.79 4.52 2.93
C PRO A 60 17.14 5.21 4.25
N GLU A 61 17.62 6.46 4.22
CA GLU A 61 18.09 7.17 5.41
C GLU A 61 16.94 7.64 6.31
N SER A 62 15.84 8.13 5.72
CA SER A 62 14.72 8.70 6.48
C SER A 62 13.68 7.68 6.91
N TYR A 63 13.45 6.63 6.10
CA TYR A 63 12.40 5.65 6.34
C TYR A 63 12.91 4.21 6.51
N GLY A 64 14.22 3.97 6.37
CA GLY A 64 14.81 2.64 6.51
C GLY A 64 14.42 1.66 5.40
N PHE A 65 13.98 2.14 4.25
CA PHE A 65 13.67 1.28 3.11
C PHE A 65 14.96 0.66 2.53
N PRO A 66 14.90 -0.58 2.00
CA PRO A 66 15.97 -1.09 1.17
C PRO A 66 16.24 -0.16 -0.02
N SER A 67 17.47 -0.15 -0.52
CA SER A 67 17.80 0.60 -1.73
C SER A 67 16.91 0.19 -2.91
N LEU A 68 16.71 1.09 -3.88
CA LEU A 68 15.90 0.76 -5.05
C LEU A 68 16.41 -0.47 -5.82
N TYR A 69 17.74 -0.66 -5.87
CA TYR A 69 18.37 -1.84 -6.48
C TYR A 69 17.98 -3.15 -5.78
N GLU A 70 17.89 -3.13 -4.45
CA GLU A 70 17.41 -4.28 -3.67
C GLU A 70 15.90 -4.47 -3.84
N ARG A 71 15.12 -3.38 -3.80
CA ARG A 71 13.67 -3.40 -3.98
C ARG A 71 13.25 -3.95 -5.34
N ALA A 72 13.98 -3.63 -6.41
CA ALA A 72 13.72 -4.17 -7.76
C ALA A 72 13.74 -5.71 -7.81
N ARG A 73 14.35 -6.37 -6.81
CA ARG A 73 14.31 -7.82 -6.63
C ARG A 73 13.36 -8.26 -5.50
N LEU A 74 13.41 -7.60 -4.35
CA LEU A 74 12.63 -7.99 -3.18
C LEU A 74 11.13 -7.84 -3.42
N ASP A 75 10.69 -6.76 -4.05
CA ASP A 75 9.28 -6.51 -4.35
C ASP A 75 8.69 -7.62 -5.25
N LEU A 76 9.51 -8.27 -6.10
CA LEU A 76 9.07 -9.40 -6.94
C LEU A 76 8.74 -10.68 -6.15
N THR A 77 9.16 -10.77 -4.90
CA THR A 77 8.87 -11.93 -4.04
C THR A 77 7.93 -11.61 -2.89
N ASP A 78 7.53 -10.33 -2.75
CA ASP A 78 6.70 -9.85 -1.66
C ASP A 78 5.39 -9.23 -2.19
N ARG A 79 5.36 -7.93 -2.47
CA ARG A 79 4.14 -7.20 -2.81
C ARG A 79 3.62 -7.46 -4.22
N VAL A 80 4.52 -7.66 -5.18
CA VAL A 80 4.14 -7.83 -6.60
C VAL A 80 3.34 -9.12 -6.85
N PRO A 81 3.70 -10.31 -6.32
CA PRO A 81 2.87 -11.50 -6.41
C PRO A 81 1.49 -11.32 -5.74
N TYR A 82 1.43 -10.58 -4.63
CA TYR A 82 0.18 -10.27 -3.95
C TYR A 82 -0.77 -9.46 -4.83
N TRP A 83 -0.25 -8.40 -5.46
CA TRP A 83 -1.04 -7.56 -6.37
C TRP A 83 -1.51 -8.34 -7.60
N LEU A 84 -0.64 -9.16 -8.23
CA LEU A 84 -1.04 -10.02 -9.35
C LEU A 84 -2.11 -11.02 -8.94
N ARG A 85 -1.95 -11.70 -7.80
CA ARG A 85 -2.94 -12.66 -7.29
C ARG A 85 -4.31 -12.02 -7.11
N THR A 86 -4.35 -10.80 -6.60
CA THR A 86 -5.60 -10.06 -6.45
C THR A 86 -6.16 -9.61 -7.80
N LEU A 87 -5.31 -9.10 -8.71
CA LEU A 87 -5.75 -8.75 -10.06
C LEU A 87 -6.40 -9.92 -10.79
N LEU A 88 -5.79 -11.10 -10.71
CA LEU A 88 -6.30 -12.34 -11.34
C LEU A 88 -7.71 -12.72 -10.87
N LYS A 89 -8.14 -12.33 -9.67
CA LYS A 89 -9.52 -12.55 -9.20
C LYS A 89 -10.54 -11.80 -10.03
N TYR A 90 -10.16 -10.70 -10.68
CA TYR A 90 -11.09 -9.80 -11.36
C TYR A 90 -10.82 -9.65 -12.85
N ARG A 91 -9.57 -9.83 -13.28
CA ARG A 91 -9.18 -9.74 -14.69
C ARG A 91 -8.00 -10.68 -14.96
N VAL A 92 -8.20 -11.61 -15.87
CA VAL A 92 -7.14 -12.53 -16.33
C VAL A 92 -6.49 -12.03 -17.62
N PRO A 93 -5.24 -12.45 -17.94
CA PRO A 93 -4.62 -12.17 -19.23
C PRO A 93 -5.33 -12.93 -20.38
N PRO A 94 -5.26 -12.41 -21.63
CA PRO A 94 -4.64 -11.15 -21.99
C PRO A 94 -5.55 -9.96 -21.66
N ALA A 95 -4.96 -8.92 -21.08
CA ALA A 95 -5.67 -7.68 -20.78
C ALA A 95 -4.68 -6.49 -20.85
N SER A 96 -5.18 -5.30 -21.23
CA SER A 96 -4.39 -4.07 -21.29
C SER A 96 -4.35 -3.41 -19.90
N VAL A 97 -3.15 -3.15 -19.38
CA VAL A 97 -2.92 -2.59 -18.04
C VAL A 97 -2.05 -1.35 -18.13
N LEU A 98 -2.46 -0.29 -17.44
CA LEU A 98 -1.62 0.88 -17.15
C LEU A 98 -1.40 0.95 -15.65
N GLU A 99 -0.13 1.01 -15.23
CA GLU A 99 0.22 1.33 -13.84
C GLU A 99 0.65 2.79 -13.74
N LEU A 100 0.02 3.54 -12.83
CA LEU A 100 0.40 4.90 -12.48
C LEU A 100 1.39 4.85 -11.31
N GLY A 101 2.50 5.60 -11.41
CA GLY A 101 3.56 5.57 -10.40
C GLY A 101 4.30 4.24 -10.38
N SER A 102 4.77 3.78 -11.56
CA SER A 102 5.34 2.43 -11.72
C SER A 102 6.71 2.24 -11.05
N ALA A 103 7.29 3.28 -10.48
CA ALA A 103 8.58 3.26 -9.81
C ALA A 103 9.65 2.50 -10.63
N HIS A 104 10.27 1.45 -10.09
CA HIS A 104 11.30 0.65 -10.78
C HIS A 104 10.77 -0.27 -11.90
N GLY A 105 9.45 -0.31 -12.16
CA GLY A 105 8.86 -1.12 -13.23
C GLY A 105 8.68 -2.61 -12.91
N GLY A 106 8.96 -3.05 -11.69
CA GLY A 106 8.92 -4.46 -11.32
C GLY A 106 7.52 -5.10 -11.45
N PHE A 107 6.44 -4.37 -11.12
CA PHE A 107 5.09 -4.89 -11.31
C PHE A 107 4.73 -5.03 -12.79
N ILE A 108 5.14 -4.06 -13.64
CA ILE A 108 4.97 -4.16 -15.09
C ILE A 108 5.71 -5.37 -15.66
N ALA A 109 6.96 -5.61 -15.24
CA ALA A 109 7.72 -6.80 -15.63
C ALA A 109 6.96 -8.09 -15.31
N PHE A 110 6.43 -8.15 -14.09
CA PHE A 110 5.69 -9.31 -13.60
C PHE A 110 4.36 -9.52 -14.35
N LEU A 111 3.61 -8.45 -14.60
CA LEU A 111 2.39 -8.48 -15.40
C LEU A 111 2.65 -8.96 -16.84
N ARG A 112 3.72 -8.48 -17.49
CA ARG A 112 4.11 -8.93 -18.83
C ARG A 112 4.47 -10.43 -18.82
N ALA A 113 5.22 -10.90 -17.83
CA ALA A 113 5.53 -12.32 -17.66
C ALA A 113 4.26 -13.17 -17.44
N ALA A 114 3.23 -12.59 -16.80
CA ALA A 114 1.91 -13.22 -16.62
C ALA A 114 0.99 -13.08 -17.84
N GLY A 115 1.44 -12.44 -18.95
CA GLY A 115 0.72 -12.36 -20.22
C GLY A 115 -0.18 -11.16 -20.39
N TYR A 116 -0.09 -10.16 -19.51
CA TYR A 116 -0.79 -8.87 -19.72
C TYR A 116 -0.02 -7.97 -20.69
N GLN A 117 -0.77 -7.10 -21.37
CA GLN A 117 -0.21 -5.99 -22.15
C GLN A 117 -0.06 -4.79 -21.21
N ALA A 118 1.00 -4.82 -20.40
CA ALA A 118 1.20 -3.85 -19.34
C ALA A 118 2.17 -2.74 -19.75
N THR A 119 1.83 -1.50 -19.40
CA THR A 119 2.63 -0.29 -19.58
C THR A 119 2.68 0.46 -18.26
N GLY A 120 3.85 1.00 -17.91
CA GLY A 120 4.04 1.86 -16.75
C GLY A 120 3.99 3.34 -17.12
N LEU A 121 3.56 4.17 -16.19
CA LEU A 121 3.66 5.63 -16.22
C LEU A 121 4.39 6.10 -14.96
N GLU A 122 5.44 6.89 -15.14
CA GLU A 122 6.30 7.34 -14.05
C GLU A 122 6.73 8.80 -14.26
N LEU A 123 6.78 9.58 -13.19
CA LEU A 123 7.21 10.97 -13.22
C LEU A 123 8.73 11.10 -13.34
N SER A 124 9.47 10.28 -12.61
CA SER A 124 10.92 10.33 -12.53
C SER A 124 11.60 9.84 -13.82
N PRO A 125 12.33 10.70 -14.53
CA PRO A 125 13.08 10.29 -15.72
C PRO A 125 14.07 9.18 -15.42
N TRP A 126 14.73 9.26 -14.26
CA TRP A 126 15.69 8.26 -13.82
C TRP A 126 15.07 6.88 -13.59
N LEU A 127 13.84 6.80 -13.02
CA LEU A 127 13.14 5.53 -12.85
C LEU A 127 12.70 4.93 -14.18
N VAL A 128 12.30 5.76 -15.14
CA VAL A 128 11.99 5.30 -16.51
C VAL A 128 13.23 4.66 -17.15
N GLU A 129 14.40 5.31 -17.05
CA GLU A 129 15.67 4.76 -17.52
C GLU A 129 16.04 3.47 -16.77
N PHE A 130 15.91 3.48 -15.44
CA PHE A 130 16.18 2.30 -14.59
C PHE A 130 15.33 1.08 -14.98
N ALA A 131 14.02 1.27 -15.25
CA ALA A 131 13.15 0.18 -15.69
C ALA A 131 13.56 -0.38 -17.05
N GLN A 132 13.98 0.48 -17.97
CA GLN A 132 14.50 0.06 -19.28
C GLN A 132 15.80 -0.75 -19.13
N GLU A 133 16.73 -0.31 -18.30
CA GLU A 133 18.01 -1.00 -18.10
C GLU A 133 17.84 -2.33 -17.33
N THR A 134 16.95 -2.35 -16.33
CA THR A 134 16.83 -3.48 -15.41
C THR A 134 15.89 -4.57 -15.92
N PHE A 135 14.79 -4.19 -16.57
CA PHE A 135 13.70 -5.10 -16.95
C PHE A 135 13.39 -5.09 -18.45
N ASP A 136 14.11 -4.31 -19.26
CA ASP A 136 13.81 -4.08 -20.68
C ASP A 136 12.35 -3.58 -20.91
N ILE A 137 11.92 -2.63 -20.06
CA ILE A 137 10.58 -2.06 -20.07
C ILE A 137 10.63 -0.60 -20.44
N GLN A 138 9.96 -0.25 -21.56
CA GLN A 138 9.68 1.14 -21.87
C GLN A 138 8.43 1.59 -21.09
N MET A 139 8.60 2.65 -20.30
CA MET A 139 7.51 3.32 -19.59
C MET A 139 7.19 4.67 -20.23
N LEU A 140 5.97 5.14 -20.01
CA LEU A 140 5.59 6.51 -20.30
C LEU A 140 6.15 7.42 -19.20
N GLN A 141 6.67 8.60 -19.60
CA GLN A 141 7.20 9.58 -18.66
C GLN A 141 6.27 10.78 -18.52
N GLY A 142 6.16 11.29 -17.30
CA GLY A 142 5.39 12.50 -16.98
C GLY A 142 4.01 12.21 -16.39
N PRO A 143 3.21 13.28 -16.12
CA PRO A 143 1.89 13.14 -15.53
C PRO A 143 0.88 12.51 -16.51
N LEU A 144 -0.17 11.88 -15.95
CA LEU A 144 -1.23 11.24 -16.74
C LEU A 144 -1.92 12.21 -17.69
N GLU A 145 -2.10 13.45 -17.25
CA GLU A 145 -2.75 14.55 -17.97
C GLU A 145 -2.05 14.89 -19.30
N SER A 146 -0.77 14.62 -19.40
CA SER A 146 0.04 14.88 -20.61
C SER A 146 0.09 13.70 -21.58
N GLN A 147 -0.48 12.53 -21.22
CA GLN A 147 -0.38 11.33 -22.04
C GLN A 147 -1.47 11.26 -23.10
N ASN A 148 -1.11 10.80 -24.29
CA ASN A 148 -2.07 10.58 -25.36
C ASN A 148 -2.54 9.11 -25.40
N ILE A 149 -3.30 8.69 -24.39
CA ILE A 149 -3.86 7.34 -24.29
C ILE A 149 -5.33 7.41 -24.74
N PRO A 150 -5.79 6.53 -25.65
CA PRO A 150 -7.18 6.56 -26.09
C PRO A 150 -8.17 6.25 -24.96
N LYS A 151 -9.26 7.01 -24.87
CA LYS A 151 -10.36 6.72 -23.94
C LYS A 151 -10.96 5.33 -24.21
N GLY A 152 -11.34 4.64 -23.17
CA GLY A 152 -11.99 3.32 -23.26
C GLY A 152 -11.07 2.23 -23.82
N SER A 153 -9.73 2.37 -23.72
CA SER A 153 -8.78 1.42 -24.31
C SER A 153 -8.22 0.41 -23.29
N LEU A 154 -8.29 0.70 -22.01
CA LEU A 154 -7.66 -0.09 -20.96
C LEU A 154 -8.65 -1.02 -20.25
N ASP A 155 -8.21 -2.24 -19.97
CA ASP A 155 -8.94 -3.19 -19.12
C ASP A 155 -8.72 -2.91 -17.65
N VAL A 156 -7.51 -2.47 -17.30
CA VAL A 156 -7.08 -2.24 -15.91
C VAL A 156 -6.25 -0.96 -15.81
N ILE A 157 -6.49 -0.19 -14.77
CA ILE A 157 -5.55 0.80 -14.26
C ILE A 157 -5.15 0.36 -12.85
N ALA A 158 -3.85 0.29 -12.59
CA ALA A 158 -3.30 0.00 -11.26
C ALA A 158 -2.55 1.22 -10.74
N HIS A 159 -2.66 1.49 -9.44
CA HIS A 159 -1.81 2.47 -8.77
C HIS A 159 -1.61 2.07 -7.30
N MET A 160 -0.35 1.95 -6.91
CA MET A 160 0.03 1.54 -5.57
C MET A 160 0.77 2.69 -4.89
N ASP A 161 0.17 3.22 -3.82
CA ASP A 161 0.72 4.36 -3.07
C ASP A 161 0.92 5.60 -3.97
N VAL A 162 -0.15 6.04 -4.67
CA VAL A 162 -0.16 7.19 -5.59
C VAL A 162 -1.27 8.17 -5.25
N LEU A 163 -2.47 7.70 -4.88
CA LEU A 163 -3.66 8.53 -4.70
C LEU A 163 -3.45 9.62 -3.65
N GLU A 164 -2.74 9.28 -2.57
CA GLU A 164 -2.42 10.18 -1.46
C GLU A 164 -1.48 11.32 -1.83
N HIS A 165 -0.72 11.17 -2.92
CA HIS A 165 0.25 12.15 -3.39
C HIS A 165 -0.34 13.14 -4.41
N LEU A 166 -1.54 12.87 -4.96
CA LEU A 166 -2.11 13.66 -6.04
C LEU A 166 -2.58 15.03 -5.57
N PRO A 167 -2.14 16.14 -6.21
CA PRO A 167 -2.62 17.48 -5.90
C PRO A 167 -4.10 17.68 -6.26
N ASP A 168 -4.52 17.13 -7.39
CA ASP A 168 -5.92 17.05 -7.82
C ASP A 168 -6.34 15.60 -8.01
N PRO A 169 -6.63 14.86 -6.93
CA PRO A 169 -7.01 13.46 -7.04
C PRO A 169 -8.31 13.25 -7.84
N VAL A 170 -9.22 14.22 -7.81
CA VAL A 170 -10.49 14.16 -8.57
C VAL A 170 -10.24 14.29 -10.06
N GLY A 171 -9.44 15.26 -10.49
CA GLY A 171 -9.10 15.48 -11.89
C GLY A 171 -8.34 14.30 -12.48
N THR A 172 -7.25 13.88 -11.83
CA THR A 172 -6.43 12.76 -12.30
C THR A 172 -7.23 11.45 -12.35
N MET A 173 -8.03 11.14 -11.33
CA MET A 173 -8.83 9.91 -11.34
C MET A 173 -9.97 9.94 -12.35
N ARG A 174 -10.56 11.10 -12.68
CA ARG A 174 -11.50 11.21 -13.80
C ARG A 174 -10.85 10.85 -15.13
N ILE A 175 -9.66 11.38 -15.39
CA ILE A 175 -8.90 11.03 -16.59
C ILE A 175 -8.61 9.53 -16.61
N ALA A 176 -8.10 8.97 -15.51
CA ALA A 176 -7.83 7.55 -15.38
C ALA A 176 -9.09 6.69 -15.68
N LEU A 177 -10.21 7.03 -15.07
CA LEU A 177 -11.48 6.32 -15.29
C LEU A 177 -11.98 6.43 -16.73
N ASP A 178 -11.73 7.57 -17.41
CA ASP A 178 -12.08 7.74 -18.83
C ASP A 178 -11.25 6.84 -19.77
N LEU A 179 -10.05 6.45 -19.36
CA LEU A 179 -9.22 5.51 -20.12
C LEU A 179 -9.71 4.07 -20.01
N LEU A 180 -10.44 3.73 -18.96
CA LEU A 180 -10.97 2.38 -18.76
C LEU A 180 -12.10 2.08 -19.73
N LYS A 181 -12.12 0.84 -20.24
CA LYS A 181 -13.28 0.25 -20.92
C LYS A 181 -14.52 0.30 -20.02
N PRO A 182 -15.74 0.16 -20.56
CA PRO A 182 -16.96 0.20 -19.74
C PRO A 182 -16.99 -0.82 -18.59
N ASP A 183 -16.35 -1.98 -18.77
CA ASP A 183 -16.19 -3.06 -17.79
C ASP A 183 -14.77 -3.10 -17.18
N GLY A 184 -13.96 -2.07 -17.43
CA GLY A 184 -12.61 -1.95 -16.88
C GLY A 184 -12.62 -1.75 -15.37
N ILE A 185 -11.53 -2.12 -14.75
CA ILE A 185 -11.34 -2.04 -13.28
C ILE A 185 -10.13 -1.18 -12.92
N MET A 186 -10.19 -0.58 -11.75
CA MET A 186 -9.03 0.06 -11.12
C MET A 186 -8.60 -0.75 -9.90
N LEU A 187 -7.31 -1.04 -9.80
CA LEU A 187 -6.69 -1.72 -8.66
C LEU A 187 -5.82 -0.70 -7.91
N LEU A 188 -6.07 -0.49 -6.64
CA LEU A 188 -5.34 0.54 -5.90
C LEU A 188 -4.97 0.12 -4.47
N GLN A 189 -3.81 0.60 -4.03
CA GLN A 189 -3.37 0.59 -2.65
C GLN A 189 -3.10 2.03 -2.19
N THR A 190 -3.44 2.36 -0.94
CA THR A 190 -3.14 3.66 -0.34
C THR A 190 -3.18 3.52 1.19
N PRO A 191 -2.50 4.40 1.94
CA PRO A 191 -2.57 4.38 3.40
C PRO A 191 -4.00 4.52 3.91
N ARG A 192 -4.33 3.73 4.96
CA ARG A 192 -5.64 3.70 5.59
C ARG A 192 -5.65 4.47 6.90
N PHE A 193 -6.32 5.61 6.91
CA PHE A 193 -6.64 6.35 8.10
C PHE A 193 -7.83 5.70 8.85
N ASP A 194 -7.70 5.56 10.18
CA ASP A 194 -8.80 5.09 11.06
C ASP A 194 -9.53 6.32 11.65
N PRO A 195 -10.77 6.63 11.21
CA PRO A 195 -11.49 7.82 11.64
C PRO A 195 -11.93 7.79 13.10
N ASP A 196 -11.95 6.62 13.74
CA ASP A 196 -12.34 6.44 15.15
C ASP A 196 -11.19 6.75 16.12
N LYS A 197 -9.97 6.95 15.60
CA LYS A 197 -8.80 7.30 16.40
C LYS A 197 -8.47 8.78 16.30
N SER A 198 -8.24 9.41 17.45
CA SER A 198 -7.64 10.75 17.51
C SER A 198 -6.12 10.66 17.25
N TYR A 199 -5.52 11.80 16.87
CA TYR A 199 -4.05 11.87 16.75
C TYR A 199 -3.35 11.47 18.04
N LYS A 200 -3.92 11.86 19.19
CA LYS A 200 -3.40 11.50 20.51
C LYS A 200 -3.41 9.98 20.72
N ASP A 201 -4.48 9.29 20.32
CA ASP A 201 -4.56 7.82 20.43
C ASP A 201 -3.50 7.13 19.56
N LEU A 202 -3.22 7.67 18.38
CA LEU A 202 -2.16 7.16 17.51
C LEU A 202 -0.78 7.31 18.15
N VAL A 203 -0.50 8.49 18.74
CA VAL A 203 0.78 8.79 19.39
C VAL A 203 0.96 7.95 20.66
N ASP A 204 -0.02 7.96 21.56
CA ASP A 204 0.05 7.20 22.82
C ASP A 204 0.18 5.69 22.58
N GLY A 205 -0.47 5.18 21.52
CA GLY A 205 -0.41 3.77 21.11
C GLY A 205 0.80 3.42 20.25
N ASN A 206 1.68 4.36 19.92
CA ASN A 206 2.78 4.17 18.95
C ASN A 206 2.30 3.46 17.68
N HIS A 207 1.20 3.95 17.12
CA HIS A 207 0.50 3.27 16.02
C HIS A 207 1.31 3.33 14.72
N ALA A 208 1.38 2.21 13.99
CA ALA A 208 2.15 2.11 12.75
C ALA A 208 1.74 3.14 11.68
N PHE A 209 0.47 3.59 11.67
CA PHE A 209 -0.02 4.62 10.75
C PHE A 209 0.70 5.97 10.90
N LEU A 210 1.36 6.28 12.04
CA LEU A 210 2.12 7.51 12.23
C LEU A 210 3.23 7.70 11.17
N THR A 211 3.74 6.61 10.59
CA THR A 211 4.72 6.69 9.51
C THR A 211 4.17 7.27 8.21
N HIS A 212 2.85 7.41 8.09
CA HIS A 212 2.18 8.00 6.93
C HIS A 212 1.88 9.49 7.07
N PHE A 213 2.20 10.12 8.23
CA PHE A 213 2.19 11.58 8.34
C PHE A 213 3.47 12.15 7.70
N LYS A 214 3.54 12.03 6.37
CA LYS A 214 4.67 12.46 5.55
C LYS A 214 4.36 13.83 4.93
N GLU A 215 4.77 14.88 5.58
CA GLU A 215 4.41 16.28 5.25
C GLU A 215 4.93 16.74 3.87
N LEU A 216 5.93 16.06 3.32
CA LEU A 216 6.49 16.37 2.01
C LEU A 216 5.82 15.57 0.87
N GLU A 217 5.03 14.55 1.18
CA GLU A 217 4.60 13.55 0.20
C GLU A 217 3.09 13.32 0.22
N HIS A 218 2.49 13.10 1.40
CA HIS A 218 1.09 12.71 1.52
C HIS A 218 0.17 13.92 1.66
N LEU A 219 -0.48 14.31 0.58
CA LEU A 219 -1.42 15.44 0.58
C LEU A 219 -2.79 15.06 1.13
N HIS A 220 -3.19 13.79 0.96
CA HIS A 220 -4.48 13.24 1.36
C HIS A 220 -4.31 11.89 2.03
N LEU A 221 -4.95 11.66 3.19
CA LEU A 221 -5.00 10.35 3.83
C LEU A 221 -6.46 9.91 3.95
N PHE A 222 -6.80 8.81 3.29
CA PHE A 222 -8.16 8.33 3.17
C PHE A 222 -8.52 7.32 4.26
N SER A 223 -9.80 7.32 4.69
CA SER A 223 -10.43 6.19 5.38
C SER A 223 -11.14 5.30 4.36
N LEU A 224 -11.59 4.11 4.78
CA LEU A 224 -12.40 3.25 3.92
C LEU A 224 -13.64 4.00 3.39
N GLN A 225 -14.34 4.70 4.28
CA GLN A 225 -15.55 5.46 3.93
C GLN A 225 -15.24 6.65 3.02
N SER A 226 -14.13 7.37 3.25
CA SER A 226 -13.76 8.49 2.38
C SER A 226 -13.36 8.02 0.99
N LEU A 227 -12.73 6.86 0.85
CA LEU A 227 -12.38 6.26 -0.43
C LEU A 227 -13.66 5.83 -1.20
N GLU A 228 -14.63 5.19 -0.52
CA GLU A 228 -15.92 4.88 -1.12
C GLU A 228 -16.64 6.14 -1.59
N LYS A 229 -16.74 7.17 -0.74
CA LYS A 229 -17.33 8.47 -1.11
C LYS A 229 -16.62 9.10 -2.30
N PHE A 230 -15.30 8.96 -2.36
CA PHE A 230 -14.47 9.49 -3.45
C PHE A 230 -14.85 8.85 -4.79
N PHE A 231 -14.86 7.53 -4.90
CA PHE A 231 -15.17 6.83 -6.13
C PHE A 231 -16.65 6.89 -6.50
N HIS A 232 -17.57 6.90 -5.53
CA HIS A 232 -18.99 7.17 -5.78
C HIS A 232 -19.20 8.55 -6.41
N GLY A 233 -18.45 9.56 -5.98
CA GLY A 233 -18.48 10.91 -6.57
C GLY A 233 -17.89 10.99 -7.99
N LEU A 234 -17.24 9.93 -8.44
CA LEU A 234 -16.69 9.77 -9.80
C LEU A 234 -17.48 8.78 -10.66
N ASP A 235 -18.76 8.52 -10.34
CA ASP A 235 -19.62 7.56 -11.02
C ASP A 235 -19.04 6.13 -11.10
N CYS A 236 -18.30 5.74 -10.04
CA CYS A 236 -17.67 4.44 -9.89
C CYS A 236 -18.12 3.77 -8.58
N PRO A 237 -19.36 3.27 -8.49
CA PRO A 237 -19.99 2.90 -7.22
C PRO A 237 -19.55 1.55 -6.65
N HIS A 238 -18.87 0.72 -7.43
CA HIS A 238 -18.47 -0.60 -6.96
C HIS A 238 -17.04 -0.56 -6.45
N VAL A 239 -16.90 -0.47 -5.11
CA VAL A 239 -15.62 -0.50 -4.40
C VAL A 239 -15.56 -1.77 -3.57
N GLN A 240 -14.67 -2.68 -3.92
CA GLN A 240 -14.42 -3.91 -3.18
C GLN A 240 -13.08 -3.81 -2.46
N PHE A 241 -13.12 -3.80 -1.14
CA PHE A 241 -11.89 -3.89 -0.35
C PHE A 241 -11.40 -5.33 -0.30
N GLU A 242 -10.15 -5.52 -0.66
CA GLU A 242 -9.39 -6.75 -0.52
C GLU A 242 -8.50 -6.67 0.75
N PRO A 243 -8.09 -7.79 1.33
CA PRO A 243 -7.10 -7.76 2.40
C PRO A 243 -5.87 -6.97 1.95
N ALA A 244 -5.38 -6.03 2.73
CA ALA A 244 -4.16 -5.27 2.41
C ALA A 244 -2.93 -6.06 2.87
N ILE A 245 -1.84 -6.01 2.09
CA ILE A 245 -0.59 -6.67 2.46
C ILE A 245 -0.02 -6.10 3.77
N PHE A 246 -0.16 -4.79 3.96
CA PHE A 246 0.20 -4.09 5.19
C PHE A 246 -1.06 -3.70 5.98
N SER A 247 -1.83 -4.69 6.42
CA SER A 247 -3.17 -4.53 7.01
C SER A 247 -3.26 -3.56 8.21
N LYS A 248 -2.12 -3.24 8.84
CA LYS A 248 -2.07 -2.31 9.98
C LYS A 248 -2.24 -0.85 9.59
N TYR A 249 -1.93 -0.48 8.35
CA TYR A 249 -1.91 0.92 7.92
C TYR A 249 -2.26 1.14 6.44
N ASP A 250 -2.54 0.10 5.67
CA ASP A 250 -2.96 0.22 4.27
C ASP A 250 -4.37 -0.28 4.04
N MET A 251 -4.96 0.15 2.94
CA MET A 251 -6.12 -0.45 2.30
C MET A 251 -5.80 -0.80 0.86
N PHE A 252 -6.45 -1.86 0.38
CA PHE A 252 -6.32 -2.36 -0.97
C PHE A 252 -7.71 -2.53 -1.55
N ALA A 253 -7.97 -1.95 -2.72
CA ALA A 253 -9.30 -1.93 -3.28
C ALA A 253 -9.30 -2.22 -4.79
N VAL A 254 -10.40 -2.81 -5.24
CA VAL A 254 -10.77 -2.93 -6.65
C VAL A 254 -12.02 -2.10 -6.89
N VAL A 255 -11.96 -1.22 -7.88
CA VAL A 255 -13.02 -0.25 -8.16
C VAL A 255 -13.52 -0.40 -9.59
N SER A 256 -14.82 -0.30 -9.81
CA SER A 256 -15.43 -0.45 -11.14
C SER A 256 -16.73 0.33 -11.27
N ARG A 257 -17.06 0.72 -12.51
CA ARG A 257 -18.38 1.27 -12.86
C ARG A 257 -19.47 0.19 -12.91
N GLN A 258 -19.10 -1.05 -13.14
CA GLN A 258 -19.99 -2.20 -13.22
C GLN A 258 -19.79 -3.13 -12.03
N PRO A 259 -20.77 -3.96 -11.65
CA PRO A 259 -20.58 -4.95 -10.62
C PRO A 259 -19.38 -5.83 -10.87
N LEU A 260 -18.52 -5.97 -9.86
CA LEU A 260 -17.30 -6.78 -9.93
C LEU A 260 -17.65 -8.27 -9.98
N ARG A 261 -17.10 -8.98 -10.96
CA ARG A 261 -17.18 -10.45 -11.04
C ARG A 261 -15.89 -11.05 -10.53
N VAL A 262 -15.99 -11.92 -9.54
CA VAL A 262 -14.85 -12.74 -9.11
C VAL A 262 -14.69 -13.93 -10.06
N ILE A 263 -13.54 -14.05 -10.68
CA ILE A 263 -13.19 -15.12 -11.63
C ILE A 263 -12.84 -16.39 -10.82
N PRO A 264 -13.46 -17.54 -11.12
CA PRO A 264 -13.14 -18.81 -10.47
C PRO A 264 -11.66 -19.22 -10.61
N ASP A 265 -11.15 -19.98 -9.64
CA ASP A 265 -9.75 -20.44 -9.64
C ASP A 265 -9.38 -21.22 -10.89
N GLU A 266 -10.28 -22.09 -11.37
CA GLU A 266 -10.06 -22.91 -12.55
C GLU A 266 -9.88 -22.03 -13.81
N GLU A 267 -10.67 -20.97 -13.96
CA GLU A 267 -10.56 -20.02 -15.08
C GLU A 267 -9.22 -19.26 -15.00
N ARG A 268 -8.80 -18.84 -13.80
CA ARG A 268 -7.52 -18.15 -13.57
C ARG A 268 -6.33 -19.03 -13.91
N VAL A 269 -6.33 -20.27 -13.44
CA VAL A 269 -5.31 -21.27 -13.73
C VAL A 269 -5.26 -21.58 -15.22
N ALA A 270 -6.41 -21.80 -15.86
CA ALA A 270 -6.50 -22.07 -17.28
C ALA A 270 -5.96 -20.91 -18.14
N ALA A 271 -6.27 -19.67 -17.79
CA ALA A 271 -5.78 -18.48 -18.49
C ALA A 271 -4.24 -18.39 -18.44
N LEU A 272 -3.63 -18.62 -17.27
CA LEU A 272 -2.18 -18.64 -17.14
C LEU A 272 -1.57 -19.85 -17.86
N GLN A 273 -2.12 -21.05 -17.76
CA GLN A 273 -1.60 -22.26 -18.42
C GLN A 273 -1.58 -22.17 -19.95
N ALA A 274 -2.44 -21.33 -20.53
CA ALA A 274 -2.44 -21.07 -21.96
C ALA A 274 -1.19 -20.32 -22.47
N LEU A 275 -0.39 -19.76 -21.57
CA LEU A 275 0.80 -18.95 -21.89
C LEU A 275 2.09 -19.76 -21.72
N PRO A 276 3.14 -19.50 -22.53
CA PRO A 276 4.44 -20.18 -22.39
C PRO A 276 5.06 -20.02 -20.99
N SER A 277 4.96 -18.82 -20.39
CA SER A 277 5.48 -18.50 -19.05
C SER A 277 4.50 -18.84 -17.91
N GLY A 278 3.26 -19.20 -18.23
CA GLY A 278 2.17 -19.30 -17.26
C GLY A 278 2.39 -20.33 -16.16
N ARG A 279 3.03 -21.48 -16.50
CA ARG A 279 3.39 -22.47 -15.47
C ARG A 279 4.42 -21.97 -14.48
N LEU A 280 5.38 -21.14 -14.93
CA LEU A 280 6.34 -20.50 -14.03
C LEU A 280 5.65 -19.50 -13.12
N MET A 281 4.70 -18.71 -13.66
CA MET A 281 3.92 -17.77 -12.88
C MET A 281 3.05 -18.47 -11.84
N LEU A 282 2.37 -19.57 -12.21
CA LEU A 282 1.61 -20.38 -11.27
C LEU A 282 2.50 -20.96 -10.16
N ALA A 283 3.66 -21.52 -10.51
CA ALA A 283 4.59 -22.06 -9.53
C ALA A 283 5.11 -20.99 -8.56
N LEU A 284 5.32 -19.76 -9.04
CA LEU A 284 5.75 -18.64 -8.22
C LEU A 284 4.62 -18.16 -7.28
N LEU A 285 3.39 -18.09 -7.77
CA LEU A 285 2.22 -17.80 -6.93
C LEU A 285 1.96 -18.89 -5.88
N ASP A 286 2.16 -20.17 -6.23
CA ASP A 286 2.08 -21.28 -5.27
C ASP A 286 3.17 -21.19 -4.19
N LEU A 287 4.40 -20.83 -4.57
CA LEU A 287 5.49 -20.60 -3.62
C LEU A 287 5.20 -19.42 -2.70
N TYR A 288 4.64 -18.35 -3.26
CA TYR A 288 4.24 -17.18 -2.49
C TYR A 288 3.17 -17.55 -1.44
N THR A 289 2.12 -18.26 -1.85
CA THR A 289 1.07 -18.73 -0.94
C THR A 289 1.63 -19.63 0.17
N ARG A 290 2.53 -20.57 -0.18
CA ARG A 290 3.19 -21.41 0.85
C ARG A 290 4.05 -20.61 1.81
N ALA A 291 4.71 -19.55 1.34
CA ALA A 291 5.50 -18.68 2.21
C ALA A 291 4.61 -17.90 3.18
N GLU A 292 3.45 -17.38 2.72
CA GLU A 292 2.46 -16.75 3.59
C GLU A 292 1.92 -17.72 4.66
N ASP A 293 1.57 -18.94 4.28
CA ASP A 293 1.09 -19.97 5.21
C ASP A 293 2.15 -20.31 6.27
N LEU A 294 3.40 -20.46 5.86
CA LEU A 294 4.50 -20.73 6.77
C LEU A 294 4.74 -19.56 7.74
N GLN A 295 4.68 -18.32 7.26
CA GLN A 295 4.80 -17.12 8.09
C GLN A 295 3.65 -17.04 9.11
N TYR A 296 2.41 -17.24 8.65
CA TYR A 296 1.23 -17.27 9.53
C TYR A 296 1.39 -18.29 10.67
N HIS A 297 1.82 -19.52 10.33
CA HIS A 297 2.05 -20.55 11.34
C HIS A 297 3.24 -20.24 12.27
N ALA A 298 4.29 -19.61 11.76
CA ALA A 298 5.43 -19.18 12.57
C ALA A 298 5.02 -18.09 13.57
N ASP A 299 4.25 -17.09 13.12
CA ASP A 299 3.75 -16.00 13.97
C ASP A 299 2.79 -16.52 15.06
N ALA A 300 1.90 -17.44 14.71
CA ALA A 300 1.00 -18.09 15.67
C ALA A 300 1.79 -18.87 16.75
N ARG A 301 2.83 -19.61 16.35
CA ARG A 301 3.71 -20.33 17.30
C ARG A 301 4.50 -19.37 18.18
N LEU A 302 5.03 -18.29 17.61
CA LEU A 302 5.75 -17.27 18.37
C LEU A 302 4.88 -16.65 19.44
N LYS A 303 3.62 -16.33 19.13
CA LYS A 303 2.65 -15.81 20.10
C LYS A 303 2.43 -16.80 21.26
N ILE A 304 2.22 -18.08 20.99
CA ILE A 304 2.06 -19.11 22.01
C ILE A 304 3.32 -19.20 22.91
N LEU A 305 4.52 -19.16 22.30
CA LEU A 305 5.77 -19.18 23.07
C LEU A 305 5.94 -17.96 23.97
N GLN A 306 5.51 -16.78 23.50
CA GLN A 306 5.54 -15.57 24.30
C GLN A 306 4.57 -15.65 25.49
N GLU A 307 3.34 -16.15 25.27
CA GLU A 307 2.37 -16.38 26.35
C GLU A 307 2.88 -17.37 27.38
N GLN A 308 3.47 -18.49 26.95
CA GLN A 308 4.09 -19.48 27.84
C GLN A 308 5.29 -18.91 28.61
N ALA A 309 6.12 -18.08 28.00
CA ALA A 309 7.23 -17.42 28.64
C ALA A 309 6.77 -16.49 29.79
N VAL A 310 5.68 -15.73 29.57
CA VAL A 310 5.07 -14.88 30.61
C VAL A 310 4.51 -15.72 31.74
N GLU A 311 3.83 -16.82 31.45
CA GLU A 311 3.30 -17.73 32.47
C GLU A 311 4.41 -18.36 33.31
N MET A 312 5.48 -18.82 32.65
CA MET A 312 6.65 -19.38 33.33
C MET A 312 7.34 -18.36 34.25
N ASP A 313 7.46 -17.09 33.85
CA ASP A 313 8.02 -16.04 34.70
C ASP A 313 7.15 -15.77 35.94
N MET A 314 5.81 -15.75 35.76
CA MET A 314 4.88 -15.64 36.89
C MET A 314 5.00 -16.82 37.87
N LEU A 315 5.06 -18.04 37.35
CA LEU A 315 5.23 -19.26 38.20
C LEU A 315 6.58 -19.25 38.94
N ARG A 316 7.62 -18.81 38.26
CA ARG A 316 8.96 -18.67 38.88
C ARG A 316 8.95 -17.66 40.04
N LYS A 317 8.37 -16.47 39.84
CA LYS A 317 8.22 -15.45 40.88
C LYS A 317 7.43 -15.98 42.09
N ALA A 318 6.33 -16.65 41.84
CA ALA A 318 5.53 -17.27 42.89
C ALA A 318 6.27 -18.38 43.67
N ALA A 319 7.10 -19.17 42.99
CA ALA A 319 7.95 -20.17 43.61
C ALA A 319 9.05 -19.53 44.49
N GLU A 320 9.69 -18.46 43.99
CA GLU A 320 10.70 -17.71 44.77
C GLU A 320 10.12 -17.06 46.03
N GLU A 321 8.91 -16.49 45.94
CA GLU A 321 8.22 -15.94 47.10
C GLU A 321 7.90 -17.02 48.15
N ARG A 322 7.36 -18.18 47.69
CA ARG A 322 7.09 -19.32 48.61
C ARG A 322 8.37 -19.83 49.28
N LEU A 323 9.45 -19.94 48.56
CA LEU A 323 10.75 -20.34 49.07
C LEU A 323 11.25 -19.35 50.13
N GLY A 324 11.10 -18.03 49.88
CA GLY A 324 11.43 -16.98 50.83
C GLY A 324 10.65 -17.11 52.14
N VAL A 325 9.34 -17.38 52.09
CA VAL A 325 8.51 -17.61 53.28
C VAL A 325 8.98 -18.85 54.04
N ILE A 326 9.24 -19.97 53.38
CA ILE A 326 9.73 -21.20 54.00
C ILE A 326 11.08 -20.94 54.71
N GLN A 327 11.98 -20.24 54.09
CA GLN A 327 13.27 -19.89 54.71
C GLN A 327 13.13 -18.98 55.95
N GLN A 328 12.21 -18.01 55.90
CA GLN A 328 11.89 -17.17 57.06
C GLN A 328 11.31 -17.99 58.24
N LEU A 329 10.39 -18.88 57.97
CA LEU A 329 9.83 -19.78 58.97
C LEU A 329 10.94 -20.69 59.57
N GLY A 330 11.78 -21.27 58.75
CA GLY A 330 12.92 -22.09 59.19
C GLY A 330 13.90 -21.34 60.08
N ARG A 331 14.16 -20.05 59.83
CA ARG A 331 14.99 -19.19 60.70
C ARG A 331 14.31 -18.88 62.05
N ARG A 332 12.99 -18.70 62.11
CA ARG A 332 12.23 -18.49 63.36
C ARG A 332 12.26 -19.73 64.25
N PHE A 333 12.09 -20.90 63.65
CA PHE A 333 12.18 -22.18 64.43
C PHE A 333 13.58 -22.47 65.00
N LYS A 334 14.64 -22.03 64.34
CA LYS A 334 16.02 -22.16 64.84
C LYS A 334 16.38 -21.16 65.98
N LYS A 335 15.66 -20.06 66.14
CA LYS A 335 15.87 -19.05 67.17
C LYS A 335 15.07 -19.34 68.45
N SER A 336 14.12 -20.29 68.43
CA SER A 336 13.29 -20.67 69.56
C SER A 336 13.72 -21.97 70.23
N LYS A 337 14.88 -22.49 69.85
CA LYS A 337 15.65 -23.52 70.57
C LYS A 337 16.95 -22.93 71.11
#